data_45f7d6180500021383d87384bdd8453a
#
_entry.id   45f7d6180500021383d87384bdd8453a
#
_cell.length_a   1.000
_cell.length_b   1.000
_cell.length_c   1.000
_cell.angle_alpha   90.00
_cell.angle_beta   90.00
_cell.angle_gamma   90.00
#
_symmetry.space_group_name_H-M   'P 1'
#
loop_
_entity.id
_entity.type
_entity.pdbx_description
1 polymer ?
#
loop_
_entity_poly.entity_id
_entity_poly.type
_entity_poly.pdbx_seq_one_letter_code
_entity_poly.pdbx_strand_id
1 'polypeptide(L)' 'METIDKNMNIFDAATKFISSKRRRFPIVENGKLIGQISQKDILKAAIKVKGNNWK' A
#
# COMPACT_ATOMS: atom_id res chain seq x y z
N MET A 1 -10.79 10.37 -6.71
CA MET A 1 -10.39 9.79 -5.43
C MET A 1 -9.34 8.71 -5.67
N GLU A 2 -8.28 8.76 -4.89
CA GLU A 2 -7.23 7.77 -5.07
C GLU A 2 -7.49 6.54 -4.22
N THR A 3 -7.28 5.39 -4.83
CA THR A 3 -7.46 4.12 -4.14
C THR A 3 -6.26 3.23 -4.44
N ILE A 4 -6.15 2.15 -3.69
CA ILE A 4 -5.12 1.15 -3.93
C ILE A 4 -5.82 -0.13 -4.32
N ASP A 5 -5.46 -0.66 -5.49
CA ASP A 5 -6.00 -1.92 -5.95
C ASP A 5 -5.32 -3.05 -5.18
N LYS A 6 -6.11 -4.05 -4.79
CA LYS A 6 -5.58 -5.18 -4.03
C LYS A 6 -4.42 -5.86 -4.74
N ASN A 7 -4.43 -5.86 -6.05
CA ASN A 7 -3.40 -6.55 -6.82
C ASN A 7 -2.24 -5.64 -7.22
N MET A 8 -2.26 -4.41 -6.73
CA MET A 8 -1.19 -3.47 -7.05
C MET A 8 0.11 -3.94 -6.41
N ASN A 9 1.21 -3.70 -7.12
CA ASN A 9 2.53 -3.98 -6.60
C ASN A 9 2.75 -3.16 -5.32
N ILE A 10 3.36 -3.80 -4.31
CA ILE A 10 3.54 -3.15 -3.02
C ILE A 10 4.39 -1.88 -3.14
N PHE A 11 5.33 -1.86 -4.07
CA PHE A 11 6.18 -0.69 -4.22
C PHE A 11 5.44 0.45 -4.91
N ASP A 12 4.51 0.12 -5.81
CA ASP A 12 3.66 1.12 -6.42
C ASP A 12 2.72 1.73 -5.40
N ALA A 13 2.19 0.89 -4.51
CA ALA A 13 1.33 1.37 -3.43
C ALA A 13 2.11 2.30 -2.50
N ALA A 14 3.32 1.92 -2.16
CA ALA A 14 4.15 2.76 -1.31
C ALA A 14 4.43 4.11 -1.98
N THR A 15 4.68 4.09 -3.27
CA THR A 15 4.91 5.32 -4.01
C THR A 15 3.70 6.23 -3.96
N LYS A 16 2.51 5.65 -4.05
CA LYS A 16 1.28 6.44 -3.93
C LYS A 16 1.21 7.15 -2.59
N PHE A 17 1.55 6.44 -1.52
CA PHE A 17 1.56 7.06 -0.20
C PHE A 17 2.52 8.22 -0.15
N ILE A 18 3.71 8.02 -0.68
CA ILE A 18 4.73 9.05 -0.62
C ILE A 18 4.30 10.30 -1.40
N SER A 19 3.73 10.11 -2.57
CA SER A 19 3.42 11.24 -3.42
C SER A 19 2.11 11.92 -3.07
N SER A 20 1.20 11.26 -2.36
CA SER A 20 -0.11 11.84 -2.09
C SER A 20 -0.22 12.45 -0.71
N LYS A 21 0.73 12.22 0.17
CA LYS A 21 0.73 12.75 1.54
C LYS A 21 -0.46 12.27 2.37
N ARG A 22 -1.08 11.19 1.95
CA ARG A 22 -2.17 10.61 2.70
C ARG A 22 -1.64 9.58 3.68
N ARG A 23 -2.35 9.39 4.76
CA ARG A 23 -1.96 8.39 5.74
C ARG A 23 -2.66 7.07 5.52
N ARG A 24 -3.78 7.09 4.81
CA ARG A 24 -4.56 5.90 4.55
C ARG A 24 -5.15 5.96 3.17
N PHE A 25 -5.29 4.80 2.58
CA PHE A 25 -5.96 4.66 1.30
C PHE A 25 -7.00 3.57 1.38
N PRO A 26 -8.14 3.74 0.72
CA PRO A 26 -9.07 2.64 0.58
C PRO A 26 -8.50 1.60 -0.38
N ILE A 27 -8.74 0.34 -0.05
CA ILE A 27 -8.32 -0.76 -0.90
C ILE A 27 -9.53 -1.27 -1.65
N VAL A 28 -9.36 -1.45 -2.96
CA VAL A 28 -10.44 -1.94 -3.79
C VAL A 28 -10.02 -3.22 -4.50
N GLU A 29 -11.01 -4.03 -4.80
CA GLU A 29 -10.81 -5.23 -5.57
C GLU A 29 -11.99 -5.34 -6.52
N ASN A 30 -11.69 -5.40 -7.82
CA ASN A 30 -12.72 -5.46 -8.86
C ASN A 30 -13.72 -4.31 -8.73
N GLY A 31 -13.21 -3.13 -8.36
CA GLY A 31 -14.05 -1.96 -8.22
C GLY A 31 -14.82 -1.87 -6.93
N LYS A 32 -14.65 -2.82 -6.03
CA LYS A 32 -15.35 -2.82 -4.75
C LYS A 32 -14.41 -2.49 -3.62
N LEU A 33 -14.87 -1.67 -2.71
CA LEU A 33 -14.11 -1.34 -1.51
C LEU A 33 -14.08 -2.55 -0.58
N ILE A 34 -12.88 -3.02 -0.25
CA ILE A 34 -12.74 -4.18 0.64
C ILE A 34 -12.07 -3.84 1.94
N GLY A 35 -11.54 -2.63 2.09
CA GLY A 35 -10.89 -2.24 3.33
C GLY A 35 -10.07 -0.99 3.13
N GLN A 36 -9.17 -0.76 4.04
CA GLN A 36 -8.25 0.36 3.92
C GLN A 36 -6.91 -0.04 4.48
N ILE A 37 -5.87 0.67 4.06
CA ILE A 37 -4.53 0.35 4.48
C ILE A 37 -3.84 1.65 4.90
N SER A 38 -3.07 1.58 5.97
CA SER A 38 -2.34 2.74 6.45
C SER A 38 -0.93 2.76 5.89
N GLN A 39 -0.30 3.92 6.01
CA GLN A 39 1.08 4.06 5.58
C GLN A 39 1.99 3.10 6.33
N LYS A 40 1.73 2.90 7.62
CA LYS A 40 2.53 1.96 8.40
C LYS A 40 2.42 0.56 7.87
N ASP A 41 1.21 0.16 7.48
CA ASP A 41 1.00 -1.19 6.97
C ASP A 41 1.75 -1.41 5.66
N ILE A 42 1.72 -0.42 4.80
CA ILE A 42 2.44 -0.50 3.53
C ILE A 42 3.94 -0.60 3.77
N LEU A 43 4.45 0.19 4.69
CA LEU A 43 5.88 0.16 4.99
C LEU A 43 6.28 -1.18 5.57
N LYS A 44 5.47 -1.73 6.46
CA LYS A 44 5.75 -3.04 7.01
C LYS A 44 5.77 -4.10 5.93
N ALA A 45 4.82 -4.05 5.02
CA ALA A 45 4.75 -5.03 3.95
C ALA A 45 5.96 -4.92 3.02
N ALA A 46 6.34 -3.70 2.69
CA ALA A 46 7.49 -3.48 1.81
C ALA A 46 8.78 -3.98 2.45
N ILE A 47 8.95 -3.71 3.74
CA ILE A 47 10.11 -4.19 4.47
C ILE A 47 10.11 -5.71 4.51
N LYS A 48 8.96 -6.30 4.70
CA LYS A 48 8.85 -7.74 4.78
C LYS A 48 9.24 -8.41 3.48
N VAL A 49 8.87 -7.79 2.35
CA VAL A 49 9.23 -8.34 1.04
C VAL A 49 10.73 -8.34 0.85
N LYS A 50 11.40 -7.29 1.30
CA LYS A 50 12.85 -7.23 1.23
C LYS A 50 13.52 -7.70 2.51
N GLY A 51 12.72 -8.06 3.49
CA GLY A 51 13.20 -8.18 4.86
C GLY A 51 14.22 -9.23 5.08
N ASN A 52 14.21 -10.27 4.27
CA ASN A 52 15.18 -11.34 4.47
C ASN A 52 16.60 -10.91 4.20
N ASN A 53 16.76 -9.84 3.48
CA ASN A 53 18.09 -9.29 3.18
C ASN A 53 18.40 -8.09 4.04
N TRP A 54 17.54 -7.82 4.94
CA TRP A 54 17.65 -6.66 5.80
C TRP A 54 18.60 -6.98 6.93
N LYS A 55 19.70 -6.31 6.94
CA LYS A 55 20.66 -6.54 8.00
C LYS A 55 21.44 -5.33 8.30
#